data_2d59b0b684f7668573a39b4e16d67767
#
_entry.id   2d59b0b684f7668573a39b4e16d67767
#
_cell.length_a   1.000
_cell.length_b   1.000
_cell.length_c   1.000
_cell.angle_alpha   90.00
_cell.angle_beta   90.00
_cell.angle_gamma   90.00
#
_symmetry.space_group_name_H-M   'P 1'
#
loop_
_entity.id
_entity.type
_entity.pdbx_description
1 polymer ?
#
loop_
_entity_poly.entity_id
_entity_poly.type
_entity_poly.pdbx_seq_one_letter_code
_entity_poly.pdbx_strand_id
1 'polypeptide(L)'
;MTTKAALVALCLPGMAQAVTCRDDIFEDASYSVCEVAPGEDLRLFLNGPDGPYGSFAALVTGLEPTGLTLDFAMNAGMFHEDLAPVGLYIENFQQKARIVTSDGPGNFGLLPNGVFCVGDSFAVIESRAFKAAPPACRYATQSGPMLVIDGALHPSFARESDSYNYRNGVGVAEDGRAIFAISNDAVNFHAFARYFRDIVGVKNALFLDGSVSRLYAPELDRDDIGFPIGPIIGVVTAKD
;
A
#
# COMPACT_ATOMS: atom_id res chain seq x y z
N MET A 1 -63.37 -0.46 -6.47
CA MET A 1 -62.31 0.56 -6.25
C MET A 1 -61.08 -0.13 -5.63
N THR A 2 -60.09 -0.43 -6.43
CA THR A 2 -58.88 -1.12 -5.98
C THR A 2 -57.74 -0.08 -5.84
N THR A 3 -57.37 0.19 -4.58
CA THR A 3 -56.28 1.12 -4.24
C THR A 3 -54.95 0.39 -4.44
N LYS A 4 -54.19 0.83 -5.45
CA LYS A 4 -52.80 0.39 -5.63
C LYS A 4 -51.90 1.13 -4.66
N ALA A 5 -51.30 0.43 -3.70
CA ALA A 5 -50.24 0.96 -2.85
C ALA A 5 -48.93 0.98 -3.66
N ALA A 6 -48.35 2.17 -3.85
CA ALA A 6 -47.03 2.34 -4.41
C ALA A 6 -45.98 2.09 -3.33
N LEU A 7 -45.14 1.08 -3.54
CA LEU A 7 -43.95 0.82 -2.71
C LEU A 7 -42.86 1.82 -3.13
N VAL A 8 -42.55 2.79 -2.28
CA VAL A 8 -41.40 3.68 -2.43
C VAL A 8 -40.20 2.95 -1.86
N ALA A 9 -39.29 2.50 -2.74
CA ALA A 9 -38.00 1.97 -2.33
C ALA A 9 -37.13 3.15 -1.85
N LEU A 10 -36.87 3.25 -0.56
CA LEU A 10 -35.85 4.12 0.00
C LEU A 10 -34.47 3.52 -0.39
N CYS A 11 -33.79 4.16 -1.35
CA CYS A 11 -32.33 3.97 -1.51
C CYS A 11 -31.66 4.64 -0.30
N LEU A 12 -31.17 3.83 0.63
CA LEU A 12 -30.23 4.30 1.64
C LEU A 12 -28.93 4.66 0.91
N PRO A 13 -28.36 5.86 1.10
CA PRO A 13 -27.01 6.15 0.63
C PRO A 13 -26.06 5.12 1.28
N GLY A 14 -25.34 4.38 0.45
CA GLY A 14 -24.24 3.53 0.95
C GLY A 14 -23.30 4.44 1.72
N MET A 15 -23.09 4.16 3.01
CA MET A 15 -22.03 4.84 3.77
C MET A 15 -20.73 4.48 3.08
N ALA A 16 -20.00 5.48 2.57
CA ALA A 16 -18.62 5.29 2.16
C ALA A 16 -17.91 4.66 3.38
N GLN A 17 -17.33 3.49 3.16
CA GLN A 17 -16.65 2.78 4.23
C GLN A 17 -15.28 3.44 4.37
N ALA A 18 -15.12 4.25 5.41
CA ALA A 18 -13.87 4.95 5.68
C ALA A 18 -12.74 3.92 5.87
N VAL A 19 -11.52 4.30 5.50
CA VAL A 19 -10.31 3.53 5.86
C VAL A 19 -10.31 3.31 7.35
N THR A 20 -10.13 2.06 7.79
CA THR A 20 -10.06 1.74 9.20
C THR A 20 -8.62 1.46 9.59
N CYS A 21 -8.09 2.26 10.51
CA CYS A 21 -6.75 2.08 11.06
C CYS A 21 -6.80 1.66 12.52
N ARG A 22 -5.86 0.81 12.94
CA ARG A 22 -5.70 0.38 14.33
C ARG A 22 -4.24 0.06 14.63
N ASP A 23 -3.89 0.07 15.91
CA ASP A 23 -2.64 -0.51 16.38
C ASP A 23 -2.86 -1.98 16.75
N ASP A 24 -1.82 -2.78 16.54
CA ASP A 24 -1.80 -4.21 16.77
C ASP A 24 -0.47 -4.63 17.42
N ILE A 25 -0.47 -5.75 18.12
CA ILE A 25 0.74 -6.31 18.74
C ILE A 25 0.90 -7.76 18.27
N PHE A 26 2.08 -8.07 17.76
CA PHE A 26 2.45 -9.43 17.41
C PHE A 26 3.83 -9.75 17.96
N GLU A 27 3.91 -10.82 18.76
CA GLU A 27 5.08 -11.15 19.58
C GLU A 27 5.42 -9.92 20.47
N ASP A 28 6.62 -9.40 20.43
CA ASP A 28 7.06 -8.26 21.24
C ASP A 28 7.11 -6.94 20.44
N ALA A 29 6.48 -6.90 19.26
CA ALA A 29 6.49 -5.73 18.38
C ALA A 29 5.08 -5.16 18.14
N SER A 30 5.00 -3.83 18.05
CA SER A 30 3.78 -3.09 17.73
C SER A 30 3.74 -2.73 16.25
N TYR A 31 2.53 -2.72 15.68
CA TYR A 31 2.25 -2.41 14.28
C TYR A 31 1.06 -1.47 14.19
N SER A 32 1.11 -0.49 13.27
CA SER A 32 -0.08 0.24 12.86
C SER A 32 -0.57 -0.32 11.53
N VAL A 33 -1.86 -0.61 11.45
CA VAL A 33 -2.49 -1.32 10.33
C VAL A 33 -3.67 -0.51 9.83
N CYS A 34 -3.71 -0.27 8.51
CA CYS A 34 -4.83 0.39 7.85
C CYS A 34 -5.43 -0.53 6.78
N GLU A 35 -6.74 -0.69 6.83
CA GLU A 35 -7.53 -1.53 5.94
C GLU A 35 -8.30 -0.66 4.95
N VAL A 36 -8.13 -0.93 3.67
CA VAL A 36 -8.78 -0.22 2.57
C VAL A 36 -9.74 -1.16 1.88
N ALA A 37 -11.04 -0.83 1.89
CA ALA A 37 -12.05 -1.65 1.26
C ALA A 37 -12.00 -1.56 -0.28
N PRO A 38 -12.47 -2.60 -1.00
CA PRO A 38 -12.73 -2.49 -2.44
C PRO A 38 -13.70 -1.34 -2.73
N GLY A 39 -13.34 -0.48 -3.70
CA GLY A 39 -14.14 0.67 -4.08
C GLY A 39 -13.72 2.00 -3.43
N GLU A 40 -12.86 1.98 -2.41
CA GLU A 40 -12.19 3.18 -1.92
C GLU A 40 -11.29 3.79 -3.00
N ASP A 41 -11.18 5.11 -3.03
CA ASP A 41 -10.35 5.82 -4.00
C ASP A 41 -8.87 5.80 -3.59
N LEU A 42 -8.29 4.60 -3.68
CA LEU A 42 -6.87 4.35 -3.42
C LEU A 42 -6.05 4.74 -4.65
N ARG A 43 -5.13 5.67 -4.47
CA ARG A 43 -4.30 6.25 -5.54
C ARG A 43 -2.81 6.16 -5.23
N LEU A 44 -2.00 6.25 -6.29
CA LEU A 44 -0.58 6.57 -6.19
C LEU A 44 -0.36 8.05 -6.53
N PHE A 45 0.58 8.66 -5.83
CA PHE A 45 1.01 10.04 -6.00
C PHE A 45 2.54 10.09 -6.07
N LEU A 46 3.08 10.72 -7.10
CA LEU A 46 4.52 10.94 -7.23
C LEU A 46 4.83 12.43 -7.34
N ASN A 47 4.26 13.09 -8.35
CA ASN A 47 4.54 14.48 -8.66
C ASN A 47 3.32 15.37 -8.48
N GLY A 48 3.55 16.52 -7.85
CA GLY A 48 2.67 17.69 -7.90
C GLY A 48 3.08 18.64 -9.03
N PRO A 49 2.55 19.87 -9.04
CA PRO A 49 2.88 20.86 -10.06
C PRO A 49 4.37 21.22 -10.15
N ASP A 50 5.08 21.22 -9.03
CA ASP A 50 6.47 21.67 -8.92
C ASP A 50 7.50 20.52 -8.81
N GLY A 51 7.09 19.28 -8.99
CA GLY A 51 7.93 18.10 -8.89
C GLY A 51 7.42 17.08 -7.86
N PRO A 52 8.27 16.17 -7.36
CA PRO A 52 7.85 15.16 -6.39
C PRO A 52 7.25 15.78 -5.13
N TYR A 53 6.15 15.19 -4.63
CA TYR A 53 5.55 15.65 -3.36
C TYR A 53 6.53 15.55 -2.19
N GLY A 54 7.25 14.46 -2.07
CA GLY A 54 8.29 14.27 -1.07
C GLY A 54 7.82 14.14 0.38
N SER A 55 6.56 14.48 0.69
CA SER A 55 5.98 14.38 2.04
C SER A 55 4.46 14.31 1.99
N PHE A 56 3.85 13.84 3.09
CA PHE A 56 2.39 13.86 3.24
C PHE A 56 1.84 15.28 3.32
N ALA A 57 2.53 16.19 4.03
CA ALA A 57 2.13 17.58 4.12
C ALA A 57 2.06 18.28 2.74
N ALA A 58 3.05 18.04 1.87
CA ALA A 58 3.02 18.57 0.50
C ALA A 58 1.89 17.94 -0.33
N LEU A 59 1.60 16.64 -0.14
CA LEU A 59 0.48 15.98 -0.81
C LEU A 59 -0.85 16.56 -0.33
N VAL A 60 -1.06 16.72 0.98
CA VAL A 60 -2.27 17.34 1.55
C VAL A 60 -2.50 18.73 0.94
N THR A 61 -1.45 19.58 0.93
CA THR A 61 -1.52 20.90 0.30
C THR A 61 -1.85 20.83 -1.19
N GLY A 62 -1.26 19.86 -1.91
CA GLY A 62 -1.52 19.65 -3.34
C GLY A 62 -2.93 19.15 -3.66
N LEU A 63 -3.60 18.50 -2.70
CA LEU A 63 -4.97 18.03 -2.84
C LEU A 63 -6.02 19.12 -2.57
N GLU A 64 -5.70 20.15 -1.77
CA GLU A 64 -6.65 21.23 -1.40
C GLU A 64 -7.39 21.85 -2.60
N PRO A 65 -6.72 22.22 -3.73
CA PRO A 65 -7.41 22.81 -4.89
C PRO A 65 -8.33 21.83 -5.62
N THR A 66 -8.18 20.53 -5.37
CA THR A 66 -8.98 19.48 -6.03
C THR A 66 -10.27 19.15 -5.29
N GLY A 67 -10.47 19.71 -4.09
CA GLY A 67 -11.61 19.38 -3.23
C GLY A 67 -11.54 17.97 -2.66
N LEU A 68 -10.34 17.40 -2.53
CA LEU A 68 -10.10 16.09 -1.93
C LEU A 68 -9.42 16.23 -0.58
N THR A 69 -9.72 15.29 0.31
CA THR A 69 -9.06 15.10 1.61
C THR A 69 -8.27 13.79 1.57
N LEU A 70 -7.11 13.78 2.20
CA LEU A 70 -6.30 12.57 2.39
C LEU A 70 -6.71 11.89 3.70
N ASP A 71 -7.22 10.67 3.63
CA ASP A 71 -7.68 9.92 4.79
C ASP A 71 -6.64 8.93 5.32
N PHE A 72 -5.78 8.46 4.42
CA PHE A 72 -4.68 7.54 4.71
C PHE A 72 -3.58 7.75 3.68
N ALA A 73 -2.33 7.68 4.09
CA ALA A 73 -1.21 7.51 3.16
C ALA A 73 -0.02 6.77 3.79
N MET A 74 0.76 6.13 2.92
CA MET A 74 2.00 5.46 3.25
C MET A 74 2.98 5.65 2.09
N ASN A 75 4.30 5.64 2.35
CA ASN A 75 5.23 5.53 1.24
C ASN A 75 5.02 4.20 0.51
N ALA A 76 5.03 4.26 -0.82
CA ALA A 76 4.81 3.11 -1.70
C ALA A 76 6.13 2.37 -2.00
N GLY A 77 6.34 1.91 -3.23
CA GLY A 77 7.53 1.17 -3.62
C GLY A 77 8.82 1.98 -3.54
N MET A 78 9.93 1.27 -3.50
CA MET A 78 11.27 1.84 -3.38
C MET A 78 11.59 2.86 -4.46
N PHE A 79 12.42 3.83 -4.12
CA PHE A 79 12.78 4.97 -4.95
C PHE A 79 14.28 5.31 -4.87
N HIS A 80 14.75 6.05 -5.85
CA HIS A 80 16.11 6.59 -5.93
C HIS A 80 16.26 7.90 -5.12
N GLU A 81 17.46 8.43 -5.00
CA GLU A 81 17.75 9.69 -4.30
C GLU A 81 16.99 10.88 -4.88
N ASP A 82 16.66 10.84 -6.17
CA ASP A 82 15.85 11.84 -6.88
C ASP A 82 14.33 11.62 -6.71
N LEU A 83 13.95 10.69 -5.82
CA LEU A 83 12.58 10.27 -5.54
C LEU A 83 11.88 9.50 -6.69
N ALA A 84 12.57 9.20 -7.78
CA ALA A 84 12.03 8.41 -8.89
C ALA A 84 11.85 6.93 -8.48
N PRO A 85 10.78 6.24 -8.93
CA PRO A 85 10.56 4.82 -8.64
C PRO A 85 11.69 3.93 -9.17
N VAL A 86 12.16 2.97 -8.36
CA VAL A 86 13.15 1.97 -8.79
C VAL A 86 12.55 0.99 -9.81
N GLY A 87 11.30 0.60 -9.63
CA GLY A 87 10.60 -0.38 -10.46
C GLY A 87 9.34 0.17 -11.12
N LEU A 88 8.46 -0.73 -11.54
CA LEU A 88 7.21 -0.36 -12.20
C LEU A 88 6.43 0.68 -11.39
N TYR A 89 6.01 1.72 -12.10
CA TYR A 89 5.11 2.72 -11.59
C TYR A 89 4.05 3.06 -12.65
N ILE A 90 2.79 2.84 -12.30
CA ILE A 90 1.63 3.18 -13.13
C ILE A 90 0.77 4.17 -12.37
N GLU A 91 0.39 5.26 -13.02
CA GLU A 91 -0.49 6.29 -12.48
C GLU A 91 -1.53 6.66 -13.52
N ASN A 92 -2.82 6.57 -13.15
CA ASN A 92 -3.95 6.81 -14.05
C ASN A 92 -3.84 6.02 -15.37
N PHE A 93 -3.58 4.71 -15.30
CA PHE A 93 -3.36 3.80 -16.43
C PHE A 93 -2.14 4.13 -17.29
N GLN A 94 -1.29 5.08 -16.90
CA GLN A 94 -0.09 5.45 -17.62
C GLN A 94 1.15 4.90 -16.92
N GLN A 95 1.87 4.02 -17.62
CA GLN A 95 3.16 3.54 -17.13
C GLN A 95 4.20 4.66 -17.21
N LYS A 96 4.75 5.04 -16.05
CA LYS A 96 5.77 6.08 -15.90
C LYS A 96 7.18 5.49 -15.72
N ALA A 97 7.27 4.30 -15.11
CA ALA A 97 8.53 3.57 -14.93
C ALA A 97 8.36 2.10 -15.33
N ARG A 98 9.44 1.49 -15.82
CA ARG A 98 9.42 0.11 -16.33
C ARG A 98 9.47 -0.91 -15.20
N ILE A 99 8.93 -2.10 -15.48
CA ILE A 99 9.05 -3.25 -14.59
C ILE A 99 10.49 -3.79 -14.59
N VAL A 100 11.00 -4.15 -13.42
CA VAL A 100 12.31 -4.78 -13.20
C VAL A 100 12.08 -6.23 -12.72
N THR A 101 12.64 -7.20 -13.43
CA THR A 101 12.47 -8.64 -13.13
C THR A 101 13.80 -9.39 -12.96
N SER A 102 14.93 -8.66 -13.03
CA SER A 102 16.25 -9.17 -12.72
C SER A 102 16.54 -9.09 -11.23
N ASP A 103 17.37 -9.99 -10.74
CA ASP A 103 18.04 -9.85 -9.47
C ASP A 103 18.97 -8.62 -9.46
N GLY A 104 19.37 -8.20 -8.26
CA GLY A 104 20.20 -7.04 -8.07
C GLY A 104 20.56 -6.84 -6.60
N PRO A 105 21.26 -5.75 -6.27
CA PRO A 105 21.62 -5.44 -4.89
C PRO A 105 20.41 -5.01 -4.06
N GLY A 106 20.56 -5.12 -2.74
CA GLY A 106 19.59 -4.66 -1.76
C GLY A 106 18.28 -5.44 -1.75
N ASN A 107 17.34 -4.91 -0.99
CA ASN A 107 16.05 -5.57 -0.78
C ASN A 107 15.23 -5.68 -2.07
N PHE A 108 15.27 -4.68 -2.94
CA PHE A 108 14.54 -4.70 -4.21
C PHE A 108 15.01 -5.85 -5.13
N GLY A 109 16.31 -6.14 -5.14
CA GLY A 109 16.89 -7.22 -5.94
C GLY A 109 16.74 -8.60 -5.35
N LEU A 110 16.25 -8.74 -4.12
CA LEU A 110 15.98 -10.04 -3.48
C LEU A 110 14.70 -10.65 -4.05
N LEU A 111 14.84 -11.55 -5.02
CA LEU A 111 13.72 -12.16 -5.72
C LEU A 111 13.08 -13.31 -4.93
N PRO A 112 11.73 -13.50 -5.06
CA PRO A 112 10.84 -12.72 -5.90
C PRO A 112 10.48 -11.37 -5.30
N ASN A 113 10.45 -10.35 -6.15
CA ASN A 113 9.80 -9.07 -5.88
C ASN A 113 8.40 -9.03 -6.49
N GLY A 114 7.61 -8.01 -6.18
CA GLY A 114 6.21 -7.97 -6.58
C GLY A 114 5.71 -6.60 -7.00
N VAL A 115 4.50 -6.59 -7.51
CA VAL A 115 3.74 -5.41 -7.89
C VAL A 115 2.45 -5.39 -7.07
N PHE A 116 2.18 -4.28 -6.40
CA PHE A 116 0.85 -3.98 -5.89
C PHE A 116 0.07 -3.23 -6.98
N CYS A 117 -1.06 -3.80 -7.38
CA CYS A 117 -1.94 -3.29 -8.43
C CYS A 117 -3.27 -2.83 -7.85
N VAL A 118 -3.69 -1.65 -8.23
CA VAL A 118 -5.02 -1.07 -7.98
C VAL A 118 -5.74 -0.98 -9.32
N GLY A 119 -6.72 -1.85 -9.53
CA GLY A 119 -7.58 -1.91 -10.70
C GLY A 119 -9.03 -2.09 -10.28
N ASP A 120 -9.77 -2.95 -10.97
CA ASP A 120 -11.12 -3.36 -10.55
C ASP A 120 -11.09 -4.10 -9.20
N SER A 121 -9.94 -4.63 -8.84
CA SER A 121 -9.63 -5.22 -7.52
C SER A 121 -8.18 -4.91 -7.15
N PHE A 122 -7.86 -5.06 -5.86
CA PHE A 122 -6.47 -4.99 -5.40
C PHE A 122 -5.79 -6.34 -5.59
N ALA A 123 -4.50 -6.32 -5.94
CA ALA A 123 -3.70 -7.53 -6.06
C ALA A 123 -2.22 -7.29 -5.74
N VAL A 124 -1.59 -8.26 -5.07
CA VAL A 124 -0.14 -8.39 -4.98
C VAL A 124 0.28 -9.53 -5.90
N ILE A 125 1.08 -9.22 -6.91
CA ILE A 125 1.45 -10.14 -7.99
C ILE A 125 2.96 -10.20 -8.11
N GLU A 126 3.54 -11.40 -8.21
CA GLU A 126 4.98 -11.58 -8.49
C GLU A 126 5.36 -10.88 -9.80
N SER A 127 6.50 -10.20 -9.84
CA SER A 127 6.86 -9.30 -10.95
C SER A 127 7.02 -9.99 -12.31
N ARG A 128 7.50 -11.24 -12.36
CA ARG A 128 7.61 -11.99 -13.63
C ARG A 128 6.24 -12.45 -14.10
N ALA A 129 5.37 -12.87 -13.18
CA ALA A 129 3.99 -13.21 -13.48
C ALA A 129 3.22 -11.97 -13.96
N PHE A 130 3.39 -10.82 -13.30
CA PHE A 130 2.82 -9.55 -13.75
C PHE A 130 3.29 -9.19 -15.17
N LYS A 131 4.59 -9.32 -15.45
CA LYS A 131 5.16 -9.02 -16.78
C LYS A 131 4.62 -9.94 -17.87
N ALA A 132 4.37 -11.20 -17.53
CA ALA A 132 3.86 -12.21 -18.49
C ALA A 132 2.38 -11.98 -18.83
N ALA A 133 1.57 -11.55 -17.85
CA ALA A 133 0.13 -11.31 -18.01
C ALA A 133 -0.31 -10.11 -17.16
N PRO A 134 0.00 -8.87 -17.59
CA PRO A 134 -0.31 -7.67 -16.80
C PRO A 134 -1.82 -7.44 -16.76
N PRO A 135 -2.42 -7.33 -15.55
CA PRO A 135 -3.80 -6.89 -15.42
C PRO A 135 -3.93 -5.39 -15.73
N ALA A 136 -5.17 -4.94 -15.95
CA ALA A 136 -5.44 -3.52 -16.07
C ALA A 136 -5.36 -2.84 -14.70
N CYS A 137 -4.23 -2.20 -14.39
CA CYS A 137 -4.05 -1.42 -13.18
C CYS A 137 -4.25 0.06 -13.48
N ARG A 138 -5.15 0.72 -12.75
CA ARG A 138 -5.23 2.19 -12.75
C ARG A 138 -3.98 2.79 -12.10
N TYR A 139 -3.53 2.15 -11.00
CA TYR A 139 -2.27 2.45 -10.32
C TYR A 139 -1.51 1.15 -10.06
N ALA A 140 -0.19 1.19 -10.16
CA ALA A 140 0.65 0.07 -9.73
C ALA A 140 2.02 0.56 -9.26
N THR A 141 2.53 -0.09 -8.23
CA THR A 141 3.88 0.16 -7.70
C THR A 141 4.61 -1.17 -7.51
N GLN A 142 5.84 -1.24 -7.98
CA GLN A 142 6.72 -2.39 -7.76
C GLN A 142 7.62 -2.14 -6.56
N SER A 143 7.82 -3.17 -5.78
CA SER A 143 8.80 -3.19 -4.70
C SER A 143 9.27 -4.61 -4.40
N GLY A 144 10.01 -4.80 -3.32
CA GLY A 144 10.49 -6.13 -2.93
C GLY A 144 11.39 -6.13 -1.70
N PRO A 145 11.53 -7.34 -1.14
CA PRO A 145 11.00 -8.62 -1.61
C PRO A 145 9.51 -8.82 -1.35
N MET A 146 8.90 -9.85 -1.96
CA MET A 146 7.63 -10.35 -1.47
C MET A 146 7.83 -10.92 -0.06
N LEU A 147 6.89 -10.63 0.83
CA LEU A 147 6.93 -11.10 2.23
C LEU A 147 6.31 -12.48 2.36
N VAL A 148 5.15 -12.64 1.74
CA VAL A 148 4.38 -13.89 1.67
C VAL A 148 4.11 -14.20 0.20
N ILE A 149 4.28 -15.46 -0.19
CA ILE A 149 4.14 -15.97 -1.55
C ILE A 149 3.28 -17.22 -1.47
N ASP A 150 2.05 -17.16 -1.98
CA ASP A 150 1.08 -18.27 -1.95
C ASP A 150 0.94 -18.90 -0.54
N GLY A 151 0.94 -18.07 0.49
CA GLY A 151 0.82 -18.48 1.90
C GLY A 151 2.13 -18.93 2.55
N ALA A 152 3.24 -19.00 1.83
CA ALA A 152 4.55 -19.30 2.38
C ALA A 152 5.39 -18.04 2.60
N LEU A 153 6.24 -18.04 3.62
CA LEU A 153 7.22 -16.96 3.80
C LEU A 153 8.27 -17.02 2.71
N HIS A 154 8.81 -15.84 2.36
CA HIS A 154 9.94 -15.78 1.44
C HIS A 154 11.10 -16.67 1.91
N PRO A 155 11.65 -17.56 1.05
CA PRO A 155 12.58 -18.61 1.46
C PRO A 155 13.92 -18.11 2.02
N SER A 156 14.31 -16.87 1.69
CA SER A 156 15.56 -16.25 2.17
C SER A 156 15.44 -15.59 3.53
N PHE A 157 14.27 -15.57 4.16
CA PHE A 157 14.09 -14.90 5.46
C PHE A 157 14.52 -15.79 6.62
N ALA A 158 15.70 -15.52 7.15
CA ALA A 158 16.20 -16.20 8.32
C ALA A 158 15.54 -15.65 9.60
N ARG A 159 15.10 -16.55 10.49
CA ARG A 159 14.50 -16.20 11.77
C ARG A 159 15.44 -15.37 12.65
N GLU A 160 16.70 -15.76 12.67
CA GLU A 160 17.76 -15.16 13.50
C GLU A 160 18.51 -14.03 12.76
N SER A 161 17.87 -13.39 11.76
CA SER A 161 18.47 -12.26 11.04
C SER A 161 18.61 -11.05 11.96
N ASP A 162 19.76 -10.41 11.94
CA ASP A 162 20.10 -9.16 12.64
C ASP A 162 19.71 -7.89 11.86
N SER A 163 19.12 -8.04 10.66
CA SER A 163 18.63 -6.92 9.85
C SER A 163 17.32 -6.36 10.39
N TYR A 164 17.41 -5.59 11.47
CA TYR A 164 16.26 -4.92 12.09
C TYR A 164 16.06 -3.53 11.51
N ASN A 165 14.83 -3.24 11.07
CA ASN A 165 14.41 -1.94 10.53
C ASN A 165 12.93 -1.71 10.82
N TYR A 166 12.50 -0.45 10.78
CA TYR A 166 11.09 -0.11 10.63
C TYR A 166 10.67 -0.50 9.21
N ARG A 167 9.57 -1.23 9.09
CA ARG A 167 9.16 -1.81 7.81
C ARG A 167 7.71 -1.49 7.51
N ASN A 168 7.40 -1.23 6.25
CA ASN A 168 6.03 -1.15 5.78
C ASN A 168 5.78 -2.12 4.62
N GLY A 169 4.53 -2.48 4.43
CA GLY A 169 4.14 -3.43 3.41
C GLY A 169 2.63 -3.43 3.17
N VAL A 170 2.23 -4.19 2.16
CA VAL A 170 0.84 -4.36 1.76
C VAL A 170 0.54 -5.82 1.44
N GLY A 171 -0.61 -6.29 1.86
CA GLY A 171 -1.20 -7.56 1.46
C GLY A 171 -2.64 -7.39 1.00
N VAL A 172 -3.21 -8.41 0.35
CA VAL A 172 -4.61 -8.39 -0.05
C VAL A 172 -5.31 -9.58 0.61
N ALA A 173 -6.35 -9.27 1.38
CA ALA A 173 -7.16 -10.25 2.09
C ALA A 173 -8.12 -11.00 1.12
N GLU A 174 -8.67 -12.14 1.55
CA GLU A 174 -9.58 -12.95 0.73
C GLU A 174 -10.88 -12.22 0.36
N ASP A 175 -11.31 -11.25 1.17
CA ASP A 175 -12.48 -10.40 0.90
C ASP A 175 -12.16 -9.21 -0.02
N GLY A 176 -10.93 -9.11 -0.51
CA GLY A 176 -10.46 -8.09 -1.46
C GLY A 176 -9.95 -6.80 -0.82
N ARG A 177 -9.98 -6.66 0.52
CA ARG A 177 -9.38 -5.49 1.18
C ARG A 177 -7.87 -5.46 1.01
N ALA A 178 -7.31 -4.28 0.76
CA ALA A 178 -5.88 -4.06 0.86
C ALA A 178 -5.52 -3.73 2.32
N ILE A 179 -4.55 -4.45 2.87
CA ILE A 179 -4.10 -4.30 4.26
C ILE A 179 -2.69 -3.73 4.23
N PHE A 180 -2.55 -2.50 4.68
CA PHE A 180 -1.28 -1.82 4.83
C PHE A 180 -0.82 -1.93 6.27
N ALA A 181 0.43 -2.30 6.49
CA ALA A 181 1.00 -2.37 7.84
C ALA A 181 2.38 -1.70 7.88
N ILE A 182 2.65 -1.02 9.00
CA ILE A 182 3.96 -0.48 9.35
C ILE A 182 4.34 -0.96 10.75
N SER A 183 5.58 -1.41 10.93
CA SER A 183 6.07 -1.74 12.25
C SER A 183 6.45 -0.47 13.02
N ASN A 184 6.02 -0.37 14.27
CA ASN A 184 6.36 0.73 15.18
C ASN A 184 7.66 0.45 15.95
N ASP A 185 8.13 -0.80 15.87
CA ASP A 185 9.42 -1.27 16.37
C ASP A 185 10.29 -1.75 15.21
N ALA A 186 11.60 -1.79 15.41
CA ALA A 186 12.53 -2.38 14.46
C ALA A 186 12.36 -3.91 14.44
N VAL A 187 12.00 -4.46 13.30
CA VAL A 187 11.76 -5.89 13.09
C VAL A 187 12.57 -6.43 11.91
N ASN A 188 12.93 -7.71 11.95
CA ASN A 188 13.53 -8.38 10.80
C ASN A 188 12.46 -8.83 9.79
N PHE A 189 12.87 -9.21 8.58
CA PHE A 189 11.95 -9.64 7.54
C PHE A 189 11.13 -10.88 7.91
N HIS A 190 11.72 -11.82 8.65
CA HIS A 190 11.01 -13.03 9.06
C HIS A 190 9.83 -12.71 9.99
N ALA A 191 10.03 -11.85 11.00
CA ALA A 191 8.97 -11.43 11.91
C ALA A 191 7.89 -10.63 11.18
N PHE A 192 8.29 -9.69 10.31
CA PHE A 192 7.35 -8.87 9.54
C PHE A 192 6.52 -9.70 8.55
N ALA A 193 7.14 -10.66 7.87
CA ALA A 193 6.45 -11.57 6.96
C ALA A 193 5.48 -12.51 7.70
N ARG A 194 5.86 -12.99 8.90
CA ARG A 194 4.97 -13.77 9.76
C ARG A 194 3.76 -12.97 10.21
N TYR A 195 3.93 -11.69 10.54
CA TYR A 195 2.80 -10.83 10.86
C TYR A 195 1.76 -10.83 9.72
N PHE A 196 2.19 -10.65 8.47
CA PHE A 196 1.28 -10.70 7.32
C PHE A 196 0.64 -12.07 7.11
N ARG A 197 1.40 -13.16 7.29
CA ARG A 197 0.89 -14.52 7.08
C ARG A 197 -0.03 -15.00 8.22
N ASP A 198 0.43 -14.83 9.47
CA ASP A 198 -0.16 -15.50 10.63
C ASP A 198 -1.27 -14.65 11.30
N ILE A 199 -1.17 -13.30 11.25
CA ILE A 199 -2.10 -12.37 11.86
C ILE A 199 -3.02 -11.72 10.82
N VAL A 200 -2.44 -11.11 9.78
CA VAL A 200 -3.25 -10.52 8.69
C VAL A 200 -3.91 -11.60 7.84
N GLY A 201 -3.31 -12.77 7.70
CA GLY A 201 -3.88 -13.94 7.03
C GLY A 201 -3.89 -13.86 5.50
N VAL A 202 -2.98 -13.10 4.89
CA VAL A 202 -2.94 -12.93 3.44
C VAL A 202 -2.08 -14.00 2.75
N LYS A 203 -2.45 -14.37 1.51
CA LYS A 203 -1.70 -15.32 0.70
C LYS A 203 -0.49 -14.68 0.02
N ASN A 204 -0.58 -13.40 -0.32
CA ASN A 204 0.51 -12.64 -0.93
C ASN A 204 0.67 -11.30 -0.22
N ALA A 205 1.91 -10.96 0.16
CA ALA A 205 2.26 -9.68 0.74
C ALA A 205 3.56 -9.15 0.16
N LEU A 206 3.66 -7.84 0.04
CA LEU A 206 4.77 -7.13 -0.55
C LEU A 206 5.38 -6.15 0.46
N PHE A 207 6.67 -6.22 0.65
CA PHE A 207 7.43 -5.19 1.34
C PHE A 207 7.54 -3.94 0.43
N LEU A 208 7.27 -2.77 0.97
CA LEU A 208 7.31 -1.52 0.21
C LEU A 208 8.63 -0.78 0.38
N ASP A 209 8.94 -0.31 1.58
CA ASP A 209 10.23 0.30 1.89
C ASP A 209 10.55 0.13 3.39
N GLY A 210 11.83 0.14 3.75
CA GLY A 210 12.27 -0.02 5.13
C GLY A 210 13.19 1.08 5.65
N SER A 211 13.76 1.90 4.76
CA SER A 211 14.67 2.96 5.20
C SER A 211 13.94 4.23 5.62
N VAL A 212 12.76 4.45 5.06
CA VAL A 212 11.93 5.65 5.27
C VAL A 212 10.45 5.31 5.42
N SER A 213 10.15 4.20 6.10
CA SER A 213 8.76 3.79 6.37
C SER A 213 8.01 4.87 7.14
N ARG A 214 6.87 5.33 6.60
CA ARG A 214 6.04 6.39 7.16
C ARG A 214 4.57 6.15 6.91
N LEU A 215 3.77 6.65 7.85
CA LEU A 215 2.33 6.57 7.85
C LEU A 215 1.70 7.95 8.11
N TYR A 216 0.68 8.27 7.34
CA TYR A 216 -0.32 9.30 7.60
C TYR A 216 -1.64 8.59 7.85
N ALA A 217 -2.15 8.68 9.06
CA ALA A 217 -3.40 8.06 9.50
C ALA A 217 -4.06 8.95 10.57
N PRO A 218 -4.86 9.95 10.16
CA PRO A 218 -5.54 10.85 11.10
C PRO A 218 -6.38 10.13 12.15
N GLU A 219 -6.94 8.95 11.82
CA GLU A 219 -7.69 8.11 12.75
C GLU A 219 -6.84 7.66 13.95
N LEU A 220 -5.52 7.53 13.78
CA LEU A 220 -4.55 7.20 14.82
C LEU A 220 -3.81 8.43 15.39
N ASP A 221 -4.23 9.65 15.01
CA ASP A 221 -3.49 10.90 15.31
C ASP A 221 -2.03 10.83 14.85
N ARG A 222 -1.79 10.23 13.66
CA ARG A 222 -0.45 9.95 13.14
C ARG A 222 -0.18 10.68 11.83
N ASP A 223 0.91 11.47 11.82
CA ASP A 223 1.49 12.15 10.66
C ASP A 223 3.01 12.09 10.76
N ASP A 224 3.60 11.04 10.19
CA ASP A 224 5.03 10.79 10.28
C ASP A 224 5.82 11.78 9.40
N ILE A 225 6.74 12.53 10.03
CA ILE A 225 7.64 13.45 9.37
C ILE A 225 9.07 12.88 9.27
N GLY A 226 9.93 13.45 8.40
CA GLY A 226 11.36 13.10 8.29
C GLY A 226 11.89 13.26 6.85
N PHE A 227 12.79 12.38 6.37
CA PHE A 227 13.42 12.47 5.03
C PHE A 227 12.37 12.43 3.90
N PRO A 228 12.63 13.08 2.76
CA PRO A 228 11.72 12.98 1.61
C PRO A 228 11.40 11.54 1.22
N ILE A 229 10.16 11.31 0.80
CA ILE A 229 9.67 10.02 0.28
C ILE A 229 9.35 10.15 -1.21
N GLY A 230 9.55 9.05 -1.96
CA GLY A 230 9.24 8.99 -3.39
C GLY A 230 7.75 8.74 -3.62
N PRO A 231 7.34 7.64 -4.28
CA PRO A 231 5.93 7.33 -4.49
C PRO A 231 5.17 7.21 -3.17
N ILE A 232 4.00 7.83 -3.12
CA ILE A 232 3.06 7.75 -2.00
C ILE A 232 1.84 6.97 -2.46
N ILE A 233 1.33 6.08 -1.62
CA ILE A 233 0.02 5.46 -1.79
C ILE A 233 -0.92 6.00 -0.74
N GLY A 234 -2.16 6.34 -1.11
CA GLY A 234 -3.12 6.92 -0.17
C GLY A 234 -4.55 6.86 -0.66
N VAL A 235 -5.49 6.93 0.28
CA VAL A 235 -6.93 7.02 0.04
C VAL A 235 -7.35 8.47 0.14
N VAL A 236 -8.16 8.89 -0.81
CA VAL A 236 -8.75 10.23 -0.83
C VAL A 236 -10.27 10.17 -0.87
N THR A 237 -10.90 11.13 -0.21
CA THR A 237 -12.35 11.34 -0.24
C THR A 237 -12.70 12.75 -0.67
N ALA A 238 -13.93 12.98 -1.08
CA ALA A 238 -14.41 14.33 -1.33
C ALA A 238 -14.44 15.13 -0.03
N LYS A 239 -13.97 16.36 -0.08
CA LYS A 239 -14.06 17.30 1.04
C LYS A 239 -15.53 17.72 1.22
N ASP A 240 -16.05 17.57 2.44
CA ASP A 240 -17.40 18.00 2.83
C ASP A 240 -17.59 19.54 2.70
#